data_8a3065ccbfeeaf65950c1e62dd5b53ec
#
_entry.id   8a3065ccbfeeaf65950c1e62dd5b53ec
#
_cell.length_a   1.000
_cell.length_b   1.000
_cell.length_c   1.000
_cell.angle_alpha   90.00
_cell.angle_beta   90.00
_cell.angle_gamma   90.00
#
_symmetry.space_group_name_H-M   'P 1'
#
loop_
_entity.id
_entity.type
_entity.pdbx_description
1 polymer ?
#
loop_
_entity_poly.entity_id
_entity_poly.type
_entity_poly.pdbx_seq_one_letter_code
_entity_poly.pdbx_strand_id
1 'polypeptide(L)'
;MVYKFIRGRIVGKPNLEITPEDAAELGAILGSWYGGKSIVVSGRDYNPSSRMLKRAFVAGLMSAGVDVMDFHESLSGEISYSIKRFGARGGVNVSTYPLMESHVQFRIFTTPGYEVVGDELANIIKDKYIRRTEPGRTGWVTYAEYIHK
;
A
#
# COMPACT_ATOMS: atom_id res chain seq x y z
N MET A 1 -5.03 16.63 1.98
CA MET A 1 -4.46 15.75 0.96
C MET A 1 -4.76 16.30 -0.42
N VAL A 2 -3.74 16.45 -1.24
CA VAL A 2 -3.90 17.00 -2.59
C VAL A 2 -3.44 16.02 -3.67
N TYR A 3 -3.24 14.75 -3.31
CA TYR A 3 -2.94 13.74 -4.31
C TYR A 3 -4.15 13.54 -5.23
N LYS A 4 -3.91 12.96 -6.38
CA LYS A 4 -4.90 12.85 -7.45
C LYS A 4 -5.18 11.39 -7.77
N PHE A 5 -6.36 11.16 -8.34
CA PHE A 5 -6.65 9.89 -8.99
C PHE A 5 -6.36 10.06 -10.47
N ILE A 6 -5.30 9.39 -10.95
CA ILE A 6 -4.90 9.44 -12.34
C ILE A 6 -4.93 8.02 -12.88
N ARG A 7 -5.73 7.80 -13.92
CA ARG A 7 -5.97 6.47 -14.50
C ARG A 7 -6.42 5.46 -13.43
N GLY A 8 -7.21 5.93 -12.48
CA GLY A 8 -7.77 5.08 -11.43
C GLY A 8 -6.82 4.76 -10.29
N ARG A 9 -5.65 5.36 -10.24
CA ARG A 9 -4.64 5.14 -9.18
C ARG A 9 -4.40 6.41 -8.40
N ILE A 10 -3.87 6.24 -7.19
CA ILE A 10 -3.45 7.37 -6.34
C ILE A 10 -2.06 7.81 -6.83
N VAL A 11 -1.95 9.07 -7.23
CA VAL A 11 -0.71 9.64 -7.76
C VAL A 11 -0.49 11.00 -7.11
N GLY A 12 0.76 11.33 -6.80
CA GLY A 12 1.10 12.64 -6.27
C GLY A 12 2.59 12.90 -6.24
N LYS A 13 2.94 14.19 -6.15
CA LYS A 13 4.32 14.59 -5.92
C LYS A 13 4.66 14.38 -4.44
N PRO A 14 5.73 13.63 -4.15
CA PRO A 14 6.14 13.42 -2.76
C PRO A 14 6.39 14.74 -2.03
N ASN A 15 5.88 14.84 -0.81
CA ASN A 15 5.99 15.97 0.10
C ASN A 15 5.24 17.25 -0.34
N LEU A 16 4.85 17.37 -1.59
CA LEU A 16 4.05 18.51 -2.07
C LEU A 16 2.58 18.16 -2.19
N GLU A 17 2.27 17.00 -2.73
CA GLU A 17 0.89 16.55 -2.98
C GLU A 17 0.54 15.33 -2.12
N ILE A 18 1.52 14.51 -1.81
CA ILE A 18 1.33 13.38 -0.92
C ILE A 18 2.50 13.33 0.06
N THR A 19 2.18 13.45 1.33
CA THR A 19 3.15 13.47 2.43
C THR A 19 3.20 12.11 3.12
N PRO A 20 4.21 11.84 3.97
CA PRO A 20 4.19 10.64 4.81
C PRO A 20 2.93 10.53 5.67
N GLU A 21 2.42 11.65 6.17
CA GLU A 21 1.17 11.66 6.93
C GLU A 21 -0.01 11.21 6.08
N ASP A 22 -0.09 11.66 4.83
CA ASP A 22 -1.12 11.21 3.90
C ASP A 22 -0.99 9.72 3.63
N ALA A 23 0.22 9.24 3.41
CA ALA A 23 0.47 7.82 3.14
C ALA A 23 0.11 6.95 4.34
N ALA A 24 0.39 7.42 5.55
CA ALA A 24 -0.01 6.72 6.77
C ALA A 24 -1.52 6.65 6.90
N GLU A 25 -2.23 7.74 6.60
CA GLU A 25 -3.69 7.75 6.60
C GLU A 25 -4.24 6.77 5.56
N LEU A 26 -3.70 6.79 4.35
CA LEU A 26 -4.08 5.83 3.31
C LEU A 26 -3.87 4.39 3.77
N GLY A 27 -2.74 4.12 4.40
CA GLY A 27 -2.45 2.80 4.95
C GLY A 27 -3.44 2.38 6.02
N ALA A 28 -3.84 3.30 6.89
CA ALA A 28 -4.86 3.02 7.90
C ALA A 28 -6.23 2.75 7.28
N ILE A 29 -6.60 3.49 6.25
CA ILE A 29 -7.86 3.29 5.53
C ILE A 29 -7.86 1.92 4.84
N LEU A 30 -6.81 1.62 4.06
CA LEU A 30 -6.72 0.36 3.35
C LEU A 30 -6.58 -0.81 4.32
N GLY A 31 -5.83 -0.64 5.40
CA GLY A 31 -5.70 -1.65 6.44
C GLY A 31 -7.05 -1.99 7.09
N SER A 32 -7.85 -0.97 7.34
CA SER A 32 -9.20 -1.17 7.88
C SER A 32 -10.10 -1.88 6.88
N TRP A 33 -9.93 -1.58 5.60
CA TRP A 33 -10.68 -2.25 4.53
C TRP A 33 -10.26 -3.73 4.38
N TYR A 34 -8.96 -4.01 4.42
CA TYR A 34 -8.48 -5.40 4.37
C TYR A 34 -8.94 -6.21 5.59
N GLY A 35 -8.98 -5.56 6.74
CA GLY A 35 -9.37 -6.19 8.00
C GLY A 35 -8.18 -6.62 8.83
N GLY A 36 -8.30 -6.50 10.13
CA GLY A 36 -7.26 -6.91 11.08
C GLY A 36 -6.96 -8.41 10.99
N LYS A 37 -5.74 -8.78 11.34
CA LYS A 37 -5.19 -10.14 11.28
C LYS A 37 -5.04 -10.69 9.86
N SER A 38 -5.17 -9.84 8.84
CA SER A 38 -4.86 -10.22 7.46
C SER A 38 -3.39 -9.97 7.18
N ILE A 39 -2.90 -10.57 6.09
CA ILE A 39 -1.54 -10.36 5.60
C ILE A 39 -1.62 -9.53 4.33
N VAL A 40 -0.81 -8.49 4.25
CA VAL A 40 -0.67 -7.65 3.06
C VAL A 40 0.79 -7.64 2.65
N VAL A 41 1.05 -7.87 1.37
CA VAL A 41 2.41 -7.82 0.83
C VAL A 41 2.72 -6.39 0.39
N SER A 42 3.95 -5.96 0.55
CA SER A 42 4.35 -4.60 0.20
C SER A 42 5.68 -4.58 -0.53
N GLY A 43 5.83 -3.60 -1.41
CA GLY A 43 7.07 -3.38 -2.13
C GLY A 43 7.12 -1.98 -2.71
N ARG A 44 8.29 -1.62 -3.23
CA ARG A 44 8.52 -0.29 -3.80
C ARG A 44 9.64 -0.38 -4.84
N ASP A 45 9.79 0.66 -5.64
CA ASP A 45 10.92 0.78 -6.56
C ASP A 45 12.13 1.41 -5.86
N TYR A 46 13.16 1.73 -6.61
CA TYR A 46 14.40 2.31 -6.09
C TYR A 46 14.29 3.75 -5.60
N ASN A 47 13.24 4.46 -5.97
CA ASN A 47 13.12 5.88 -5.65
C ASN A 47 13.03 6.08 -4.14
N PRO A 48 13.88 6.92 -3.54
CA PRO A 48 13.81 7.17 -2.09
C PRO A 48 12.45 7.68 -1.62
N SER A 49 11.73 8.44 -2.45
CA SER A 49 10.40 8.91 -2.12
C SER A 49 9.39 7.75 -2.06
N SER A 50 9.50 6.80 -2.98
CA SER A 50 8.66 5.59 -2.94
C SER A 50 8.92 4.81 -1.66
N ARG A 51 10.18 4.69 -1.27
CA ARG A 51 10.58 4.01 -0.04
C ARG A 51 10.01 4.69 1.19
N MET A 52 10.11 6.00 1.27
CA MET A 52 9.57 6.79 2.37
C MET A 52 8.06 6.62 2.49
N LEU A 53 7.35 6.78 1.40
CA LEU A 53 5.89 6.71 1.40
C LEU A 53 5.39 5.28 1.66
N LYS A 54 6.09 4.27 1.15
CA LYS A 54 5.77 2.88 1.45
C LYS A 54 5.90 2.59 2.94
N ARG A 55 6.95 3.09 3.59
CA ARG A 55 7.14 2.92 5.03
C ARG A 55 6.00 3.55 5.83
N ALA A 56 5.59 4.74 5.46
CA ALA A 56 4.49 5.42 6.12
C ALA A 56 3.16 4.66 5.91
N PHE A 57 2.92 4.19 4.69
CA PHE A 57 1.75 3.39 4.37
C PHE A 57 1.71 2.10 5.20
N VAL A 58 2.85 1.42 5.31
CA VAL A 58 2.96 0.20 6.11
C VAL A 58 2.65 0.47 7.58
N ALA A 59 3.12 1.59 8.12
CA ALA A 59 2.79 1.97 9.50
C ALA A 59 1.26 2.10 9.66
N GLY A 60 0.59 2.68 8.68
CA GLY A 60 -0.88 2.77 8.67
C GLY A 60 -1.54 1.40 8.67
N LEU A 61 -1.07 0.49 7.82
CA LEU A 61 -1.57 -0.90 7.78
C LEU A 61 -1.44 -1.57 9.15
N MET A 62 -0.28 -1.44 9.76
CA MET A 62 -0.01 -2.02 11.07
C MET A 62 -0.93 -1.47 12.15
N SER A 63 -1.26 -0.19 12.07
CA SER A 63 -2.15 0.46 13.04
C SER A 63 -3.57 -0.11 12.99
N ALA A 64 -3.96 -0.71 11.88
CA ALA A 64 -5.24 -1.39 11.71
C ALA A 64 -5.15 -2.90 12.03
N GLY A 65 -3.99 -3.37 12.50
CA GLY A 65 -3.79 -4.78 12.85
C GLY A 65 -3.42 -5.69 11.70
N VAL A 66 -3.04 -5.11 10.56
CA VAL A 66 -2.63 -5.89 9.39
C VAL A 66 -1.17 -6.28 9.54
N ASP A 67 -0.88 -7.55 9.28
CA ASP A 67 0.50 -8.04 9.22
C ASP A 67 1.04 -7.78 7.81
N VAL A 68 2.27 -7.32 7.74
CA VAL A 68 2.86 -6.92 6.47
C VAL A 68 4.05 -7.82 6.14
N MET A 69 4.04 -8.39 4.94
CA MET A 69 5.17 -9.10 4.38
C MET A 69 5.86 -8.15 3.39
N ASP A 70 7.01 -7.63 3.78
CA ASP A 70 7.70 -6.59 3.02
C ASP A 70 8.80 -7.20 2.14
N PHE A 71 8.68 -6.99 0.85
CA PHE A 71 9.64 -7.48 -0.13
C PHE A 71 10.64 -6.42 -0.58
N HIS A 72 10.64 -5.27 0.08
CA HIS A 72 11.54 -4.16 -0.24
C HIS A 72 11.37 -3.71 -1.69
N GLU A 73 12.42 -3.79 -2.49
CA GLU A 73 12.35 -3.45 -3.90
C GLU A 73 11.69 -4.59 -4.67
N SER A 74 10.62 -4.27 -5.38
CA SER A 74 9.88 -5.28 -6.13
C SER A 74 9.05 -4.62 -7.23
N LEU A 75 8.76 -5.38 -8.26
CA LEU A 75 7.88 -4.97 -9.33
C LEU A 75 6.42 -5.22 -8.95
N SER A 76 5.52 -4.46 -9.56
CA SER A 76 4.07 -4.63 -9.32
C SER A 76 3.60 -6.04 -9.63
N GLY A 77 4.14 -6.66 -10.69
CA GLY A 77 3.79 -8.03 -11.02
C GLY A 77 4.22 -9.03 -9.97
N GLU A 78 5.35 -8.78 -9.31
CA GLU A 78 5.81 -9.61 -8.20
C GLU A 78 4.88 -9.49 -6.99
N ILE A 79 4.40 -8.29 -6.70
CA ILE A 79 3.43 -8.07 -5.62
C ILE A 79 2.13 -8.83 -5.93
N SER A 80 1.59 -8.67 -7.13
CA SER A 80 0.37 -9.37 -7.55
C SER A 80 0.52 -10.90 -7.43
N TYR A 81 1.64 -11.43 -7.92
CA TYR A 81 1.93 -12.86 -7.85
C TYR A 81 2.03 -13.36 -6.39
N SER A 82 2.67 -12.59 -5.52
CA SER A 82 2.92 -13.01 -4.15
C SER A 82 1.64 -13.10 -3.31
N ILE A 83 0.61 -12.35 -3.67
CA ILE A 83 -0.67 -12.40 -2.95
C ILE A 83 -1.23 -13.81 -2.94
N LYS A 84 -1.32 -14.44 -4.10
CA LYS A 84 -1.82 -15.80 -4.20
C LYS A 84 -0.86 -16.80 -3.57
N ARG A 85 0.43 -16.62 -3.83
CA ARG A 85 1.45 -17.54 -3.35
C ARG A 85 1.50 -17.63 -1.83
N PHE A 86 1.35 -16.51 -1.13
CA PHE A 86 1.48 -16.46 0.32
C PHE A 86 0.13 -16.36 1.04
N GLY A 87 -0.97 -16.48 0.31
CA GLY A 87 -2.30 -16.40 0.92
C GLY A 87 -2.60 -15.04 1.52
N ALA A 88 -2.06 -13.97 0.93
CA ALA A 88 -2.28 -12.62 1.43
C ALA A 88 -3.67 -12.10 1.05
N ARG A 89 -4.18 -11.17 1.84
CA ARG A 89 -5.44 -10.49 1.57
C ARG A 89 -5.29 -9.47 0.45
N GLY A 90 -4.12 -8.90 0.31
CA GLY A 90 -3.85 -7.91 -0.71
C GLY A 90 -2.39 -7.48 -0.73
N GLY A 91 -2.12 -6.41 -1.46
CA GLY A 91 -0.78 -5.91 -1.58
C GLY A 91 -0.72 -4.44 -1.98
N VAL A 92 0.45 -3.85 -1.85
CA VAL A 92 0.72 -2.49 -2.28
C VAL A 92 2.09 -2.42 -2.94
N ASN A 93 2.16 -1.68 -4.03
CA ASN A 93 3.44 -1.32 -4.65
C ASN A 93 3.49 0.19 -4.79
N VAL A 94 4.50 0.82 -4.21
CA VAL A 94 4.73 2.25 -4.31
C VAL A 94 5.88 2.47 -5.25
N SER A 95 5.63 3.16 -6.36
CA SER A 95 6.61 3.29 -7.41
C SER A 95 6.48 4.63 -8.12
N THR A 96 7.52 4.99 -8.89
CA THR A 96 7.51 6.18 -9.72
C THR A 96 6.41 6.07 -10.76
N TYR A 97 5.60 7.12 -10.91
CA TYR A 97 4.57 7.16 -11.93
C TYR A 97 5.22 7.51 -13.28
N PRO A 98 5.14 6.62 -14.27
CA PRO A 98 5.95 6.78 -15.48
C PRO A 98 5.51 7.92 -16.41
N LEU A 99 4.28 8.41 -16.25
CA LEU A 99 3.73 9.41 -17.19
C LEU A 99 3.86 10.85 -16.70
N MET A 100 4.32 11.07 -15.47
CA MET A 100 4.47 12.41 -14.91
C MET A 100 5.75 12.48 -14.10
N GLU A 101 6.62 13.41 -14.44
CA GLU A 101 7.90 13.58 -13.77
C GLU A 101 7.71 13.88 -12.29
N SER A 102 8.55 13.31 -11.47
CA SER A 102 8.59 13.54 -10.02
C SER A 102 7.32 13.11 -9.28
N HIS A 103 6.51 12.26 -9.85
CA HIS A 103 5.32 11.73 -9.21
C HIS A 103 5.52 10.29 -8.79
N VAL A 104 4.85 9.89 -7.71
CA VAL A 104 4.76 8.48 -7.29
C VAL A 104 3.32 8.02 -7.40
N GLN A 105 3.16 6.71 -7.55
CA GLN A 105 1.85 6.06 -7.57
C GLN A 105 1.78 5.00 -6.49
N PHE A 106 0.58 4.78 -5.97
CA PHE A 106 0.27 3.65 -5.10
C PHE A 106 -0.58 2.68 -5.91
N ARG A 107 -0.05 1.49 -6.13
CA ARG A 107 -0.82 0.42 -6.78
C ARG A 107 -1.31 -0.52 -5.69
N ILE A 108 -2.62 -0.61 -5.57
CA ILE A 108 -3.30 -1.36 -4.52
C ILE A 108 -3.87 -2.63 -5.13
N PHE A 109 -3.66 -3.76 -4.45
CA PHE A 109 -4.10 -5.06 -4.94
C PHE A 109 -4.95 -5.77 -3.89
N THR A 110 -5.86 -6.61 -4.36
CA THR A 110 -6.65 -7.49 -3.52
C THR A 110 -6.50 -8.92 -4.00
N THR A 111 -6.86 -9.87 -3.13
CA THR A 111 -6.83 -11.28 -3.48
C THR A 111 -7.75 -11.56 -4.67
N PRO A 112 -7.37 -12.43 -5.59
CA PRO A 112 -6.16 -13.26 -5.66
C PRO A 112 -4.97 -12.62 -6.37
N GLY A 113 -4.99 -11.32 -6.64
CA GLY A 113 -3.91 -10.59 -7.29
C GLY A 113 -4.40 -9.50 -8.23
N TYR A 114 -5.68 -9.14 -8.14
CA TYR A 114 -6.24 -8.07 -8.97
C TYR A 114 -5.92 -6.70 -8.41
N GLU A 115 -5.69 -5.75 -9.30
CA GLU A 115 -5.49 -4.38 -8.89
C GLU A 115 -6.82 -3.69 -8.59
N VAL A 116 -6.87 -2.98 -7.46
CA VAL A 116 -8.03 -2.18 -7.07
C VAL A 116 -7.83 -0.78 -7.65
N VAL A 117 -8.67 -0.41 -8.59
CA VAL A 117 -8.52 0.87 -9.33
C VAL A 117 -9.87 1.55 -9.50
N GLY A 118 -9.83 2.81 -9.93
CA GLY A 118 -11.02 3.55 -10.34
C GLY A 118 -12.00 3.77 -9.21
N ASP A 119 -13.27 3.56 -9.51
CA ASP A 119 -14.36 3.84 -8.57
C ASP A 119 -14.27 2.98 -7.31
N GLU A 120 -13.83 1.74 -7.43
CA GLU A 120 -13.67 0.87 -6.26
C GLU A 120 -12.67 1.47 -5.27
N LEU A 121 -11.51 1.88 -5.75
CA LEU A 121 -10.51 2.48 -4.89
C LEU A 121 -10.98 3.82 -4.35
N ALA A 122 -11.58 4.64 -5.21
CA ALA A 122 -12.10 5.95 -4.80
C ALA A 122 -13.16 5.82 -3.69
N ASN A 123 -14.04 4.84 -3.79
CA ASN A 123 -15.09 4.62 -2.78
C ASN A 123 -14.50 4.19 -1.44
N ILE A 124 -13.48 3.31 -1.46
CA ILE A 124 -12.81 2.89 -0.23
C ILE A 124 -12.21 4.10 0.49
N ILE A 125 -11.55 4.98 -0.25
CA ILE A 125 -10.85 6.13 0.33
C ILE A 125 -11.83 7.23 0.73
N LYS A 126 -12.89 7.42 -0.02
CA LYS A 126 -13.89 8.47 0.24
C LYS A 126 -14.48 8.35 1.62
N ASP A 127 -14.77 7.15 2.06
CA ASP A 127 -15.38 6.90 3.36
C ASP A 127 -14.45 7.23 4.52
N LYS A 128 -13.14 7.26 4.28
CA LYS A 128 -12.10 7.52 5.29
C LYS A 128 -12.30 6.71 6.56
N TYR A 129 -12.80 5.49 6.41
CA TYR A 129 -13.02 4.63 7.55
C TYR A 129 -11.69 4.09 8.07
N ILE A 130 -11.39 4.39 9.33
CA ILE A 130 -10.19 3.92 10.01
C ILE A 130 -10.60 3.24 11.31
N ARG A 131 -10.17 2.00 11.45
CA ARG A 131 -10.33 1.26 12.69
C ARG A 131 -8.96 0.80 13.17
N ARG A 132 -8.43 1.50 14.15
CA ARG A 132 -7.16 1.13 14.77
C ARG A 132 -7.36 0.02 15.78
N THR A 133 -6.35 -0.84 15.92
CA THR A 133 -6.39 -1.93 16.86
C THR A 133 -6.14 -1.44 18.29
N GLU A 134 -6.45 -2.30 19.24
CA GLU A 134 -6.07 -2.07 20.63
C GLU A 134 -4.55 -2.18 20.79
N PRO A 135 -3.99 -1.51 21.82
CA PRO A 135 -2.57 -1.69 22.13
C PRO A 135 -2.24 -3.18 22.30
N GLY A 136 -1.14 -3.62 21.75
CA GLY A 136 -0.74 -5.02 21.79
C GLY A 136 -1.26 -5.87 20.63
N ARG A 137 -2.10 -5.31 19.75
CA ARG A 137 -2.60 -6.01 18.56
C ARG A 137 -2.16 -5.36 17.26
N THR A 138 -1.17 -4.51 17.34
CA THR A 138 -0.53 -3.91 16.16
C THR A 138 0.04 -5.00 15.27
N GLY A 139 -0.08 -4.82 13.97
CA GLY A 139 0.43 -5.78 13.00
C GLY A 139 1.95 -5.89 13.03
N TRP A 140 2.45 -7.01 12.53
CA TRP A 140 3.87 -7.31 12.43
C TRP A 140 4.37 -7.02 11.03
N VAL A 141 5.68 -6.77 10.90
CA VAL A 141 6.34 -6.70 9.61
C VAL A 141 7.33 -7.86 9.53
N THR A 142 7.18 -8.67 8.50
CA THR A 142 8.12 -9.73 8.16
C THR A 142 8.81 -9.34 6.87
N TYR A 143 10.13 -9.46 6.82
CA TYR A 143 10.90 -9.11 5.64
C TYR A 143 11.21 -10.35 4.83
N ALA A 144 11.08 -10.25 3.51
CA ALA A 144 11.42 -11.31 2.58
C ALA A 144 12.25 -10.73 1.44
N GLU A 145 13.29 -11.43 1.05
CA GLU A 145 14.19 -10.95 0.00
C GLU A 145 13.78 -11.44 -1.38
N TYR A 146 13.07 -12.58 -1.45
CA TYR A 146 12.75 -13.22 -2.72
C TYR A 146 11.27 -13.59 -2.77
N ILE A 147 10.60 -13.09 -3.79
CA ILE A 147 9.17 -13.37 -4.01
C ILE A 147 8.99 -14.63 -4.85
N HIS A 148 9.83 -14.81 -5.84
CA HIS A 148 9.63 -15.80 -6.90
C HIS A 148 10.37 -17.12 -6.69
N LYS A 149 10.80 -17.36 -5.49
CA LYS A 149 11.44 -18.63 -5.14
C LYS A 149 10.51 -19.59 -4.37
#